data_8a35b2499ea4fa09e0ade7f5546acd69
#
_entry.id   8a35b2499ea4fa09e0ade7f5546acd69
#
_cell.length_a   1.000
_cell.length_b   1.000
_cell.length_c   1.000
_cell.angle_alpha   90.00
_cell.angle_beta   90.00
_cell.angle_gamma   90.00
#
_symmetry.space_group_name_H-M   'P 1'
#
loop_
_entity.id
_entity.type
_entity.pdbx_description
1 polymer ?
#
loop_
_entity_poly.entity_id
_entity_poly.type
_entity_poly.pdbx_seq_one_letter_code
_entity_poly.pdbx_strand_id
1 'polypeptide(L)'
;ELIRGNFSEHYTWMKSYLNDNGYSVHGCSYMLSRFGLPQIRERALIIAAKSNYKLHTLDSLWQDWEVTPEAISVRRALESISPCADGFDVYPKFSSRVVEDRVAAIPKDGGSWIDLLKHEDRDELLTDSMKKNVAARRFGSYPDVYGRMALGKPAPTIKRECSHVGNGRYVHP
;
A
#
# COMPACT_ATOMS: atom_id res chain seq x y z
N GLU A 1 -0.10 -15.27 4.56
CA GLU A 1 0.82 -16.44 4.73
C GLU A 1 0.67 -17.12 6.10
N LEU A 2 0.54 -16.35 7.21
CA LEU A 2 0.41 -16.94 8.56
C LEU A 2 -0.89 -17.72 8.75
N ILE A 3 -2.03 -17.23 8.24
CA ILE A 3 -3.35 -17.85 8.47
C ILE A 3 -3.70 -18.87 7.38
N ARG A 4 -3.29 -18.65 6.11
CA ARG A 4 -3.70 -19.46 4.93
C ARG A 4 -2.54 -19.88 4.03
N GLY A 5 -1.30 -19.73 4.44
CA GLY A 5 -0.11 -20.00 3.62
C GLY A 5 0.88 -20.92 4.32
N ASN A 6 2.12 -20.82 3.94
CA ASN A 6 3.22 -21.69 4.37
C ASN A 6 3.43 -21.74 5.90
N PHE A 7 2.92 -20.77 6.63
CA PHE A 7 3.03 -20.71 8.09
C PHE A 7 1.73 -21.01 8.83
N SER A 8 0.72 -21.57 8.15
CA SER A 8 -0.58 -21.89 8.76
C SER A 8 -0.52 -22.91 9.90
N GLU A 9 0.46 -23.79 9.88
CA GLU A 9 0.70 -24.73 10.97
C GLU A 9 1.09 -24.01 12.28
N HIS A 10 1.90 -22.97 12.19
CA HIS A 10 2.27 -22.15 13.34
C HIS A 10 1.06 -21.43 13.94
N TYR A 11 0.16 -20.94 13.08
CA TYR A 11 -1.09 -20.36 13.54
C TYR A 11 -1.99 -21.38 14.23
N THR A 12 -2.12 -22.58 13.65
CA THR A 12 -2.92 -23.66 14.22
C THR A 12 -2.40 -24.09 15.58
N TRP A 13 -1.08 -24.28 15.70
CA TRP A 13 -0.42 -24.59 16.98
C TRP A 13 -0.66 -23.49 18.02
N MET A 14 -0.42 -22.24 17.67
CA MET A 14 -0.61 -21.10 18.58
C MET A 14 -2.06 -20.97 19.04
N LYS A 15 -3.02 -21.17 18.13
CA LYS A 15 -4.45 -21.15 18.44
C LYS A 15 -4.83 -22.24 19.43
N SER A 16 -4.34 -23.48 19.21
CA SER A 16 -4.56 -24.60 20.15
C SER A 16 -3.97 -24.27 21.52
N TYR A 17 -2.71 -23.88 21.57
CA TYR A 17 -2.04 -23.53 22.82
C TYR A 17 -2.79 -22.45 23.62
N LEU A 18 -3.25 -21.41 22.98
CA LEU A 18 -4.03 -20.34 23.63
C LEU A 18 -5.39 -20.83 24.11
N ASN A 19 -6.09 -21.64 23.33
CA ASN A 19 -7.37 -22.23 23.73
C ASN A 19 -7.20 -23.13 24.97
N ASP A 20 -6.16 -23.97 24.99
CA ASP A 20 -5.87 -24.87 26.12
C ASP A 20 -5.50 -24.10 27.40
N ASN A 21 -5.05 -22.84 27.25
CA ASN A 21 -4.75 -21.93 28.35
C ASN A 21 -5.88 -20.93 28.67
N GLY A 22 -7.10 -21.23 28.24
CA GLY A 22 -8.30 -20.48 28.64
C GLY A 22 -8.51 -19.17 27.85
N TYR A 23 -8.06 -19.10 26.59
CA TYR A 23 -8.33 -17.99 25.69
C TYR A 23 -9.26 -18.43 24.56
N SER A 24 -10.18 -17.55 24.17
CA SER A 24 -10.87 -17.64 22.89
C SER A 24 -10.05 -16.91 21.82
N VAL A 25 -9.79 -17.54 20.68
CA VAL A 25 -8.90 -17.03 19.64
C VAL A 25 -9.64 -16.90 18.31
N HIS A 26 -9.58 -15.71 17.73
CA HIS A 26 -10.03 -15.44 16.36
C HIS A 26 -8.86 -14.93 15.50
N GLY A 27 -8.66 -15.51 14.32
CA GLY A 27 -7.67 -15.05 13.35
C GLY A 27 -8.27 -15.00 11.95
N CYS A 28 -8.08 -13.87 11.30
CA CYS A 28 -8.53 -13.65 9.92
C CYS A 28 -7.59 -12.70 9.18
N SER A 29 -7.56 -12.82 7.85
CA SER A 29 -6.94 -11.81 6.99
C SER A 29 -7.94 -10.72 6.66
N TYR A 30 -7.57 -9.48 6.92
CA TYR A 30 -8.39 -8.31 6.71
C TYR A 30 -7.78 -7.39 5.66
N MET A 31 -8.60 -6.97 4.71
CA MET A 31 -8.30 -5.82 3.85
C MET A 31 -8.64 -4.54 4.61
N LEU A 32 -7.60 -3.85 5.11
CA LEU A 32 -7.77 -2.74 6.06
C LEU A 32 -8.50 -1.53 5.47
N SER A 33 -8.53 -1.39 4.14
CA SER A 33 -9.35 -0.35 3.48
C SER A 33 -10.85 -0.51 3.76
N ARG A 34 -11.34 -1.72 4.02
CA ARG A 34 -12.74 -1.95 4.43
C ARG A 34 -13.07 -1.34 5.80
N PHE A 35 -12.07 -1.00 6.57
CA PHE A 35 -12.18 -0.44 7.92
C PHE A 35 -11.71 1.03 7.97
N GLY A 36 -11.69 1.72 6.82
CA GLY A 36 -11.43 3.15 6.74
C GLY A 36 -9.96 3.53 6.50
N LEU A 37 -9.03 2.57 6.38
CA LEU A 37 -7.65 2.90 6.02
C LEU A 37 -7.58 3.32 4.55
N PRO A 38 -7.04 4.52 4.20
CA PRO A 38 -6.92 4.96 2.81
C PRO A 38 -5.73 4.26 2.09
N GLN A 39 -5.62 2.95 2.27
CA GLN A 39 -4.54 2.13 1.73
C GLN A 39 -5.03 0.72 1.44
N ILE A 40 -4.67 0.17 0.27
CA ILE A 40 -4.88 -1.24 -0.06
C ILE A 40 -3.84 -2.06 0.71
N ARG A 41 -4.24 -2.55 1.90
CA ARG A 41 -3.36 -3.25 2.81
C ARG A 41 -4.05 -4.44 3.44
N GLU A 42 -3.63 -5.64 3.08
CA GLU A 42 -4.08 -6.87 3.72
C GLU A 42 -3.18 -7.24 4.88
N ARG A 43 -3.77 -7.59 6.01
CA ARG A 43 -3.05 -8.05 7.21
C ARG A 43 -3.77 -9.19 7.90
N ALA A 44 -3.01 -10.17 8.33
CA ALA A 44 -3.46 -11.15 9.31
C ALA A 44 -3.57 -10.47 10.67
N LEU A 45 -4.74 -10.57 11.28
CA LEU A 45 -4.98 -10.12 12.64
C LEU A 45 -5.42 -11.31 13.48
N ILE A 46 -4.77 -11.51 14.60
CA ILE A 46 -5.11 -12.54 15.57
C ILE A 46 -5.47 -11.85 16.86
N ILE A 47 -6.67 -12.10 17.35
CA ILE A 47 -7.21 -11.55 18.57
C ILE A 47 -7.43 -12.72 19.54
N ALA A 48 -6.89 -12.61 20.74
CA ALA A 48 -7.11 -13.58 21.80
C ALA A 48 -7.63 -12.84 23.04
N ALA A 49 -8.70 -13.34 23.61
CA ALA A 49 -9.27 -12.85 24.87
C ALA A 49 -9.45 -14.00 25.83
N LYS A 50 -9.31 -13.78 27.16
CA LYS A 50 -9.65 -14.80 28.13
C LYS A 50 -11.11 -15.24 27.94
N SER A 51 -11.40 -16.52 28.11
CA SER A 51 -12.69 -17.12 27.76
C SER A 51 -13.89 -16.52 28.50
N ASN A 52 -13.67 -15.83 29.61
CA ASN A 52 -14.72 -15.10 30.35
C ASN A 52 -15.05 -13.71 29.74
N TYR A 53 -14.35 -13.28 28.67
CA TYR A 53 -14.64 -12.04 27.96
C TYR A 53 -15.22 -12.34 26.58
N LYS A 54 -16.16 -11.50 26.14
CA LYS A 54 -16.69 -11.57 24.78
C LYS A 54 -15.61 -11.16 23.79
N LEU A 55 -15.29 -12.06 22.86
CA LEU A 55 -14.37 -11.77 21.78
C LEU A 55 -15.07 -10.98 20.67
N HIS A 56 -14.60 -9.76 20.41
CA HIS A 56 -15.03 -8.96 19.27
C HIS A 56 -14.03 -9.07 18.13
N THR A 57 -14.54 -9.18 16.91
CA THR A 57 -13.74 -9.15 15.67
C THR A 57 -13.86 -7.79 15.02
N LEU A 58 -12.96 -7.45 14.06
CA LEU A 58 -13.11 -6.20 13.32
C LEU A 58 -14.46 -6.15 12.59
N ASP A 59 -14.90 -7.24 11.98
CA ASP A 59 -16.17 -7.27 11.29
C ASP A 59 -17.35 -6.99 12.25
N SER A 60 -17.31 -7.51 13.47
CA SER A 60 -18.36 -7.25 14.47
C SER A 60 -18.34 -5.80 15.01
N LEU A 61 -17.17 -5.17 15.04
CA LEU A 61 -17.02 -3.78 15.48
C LEU A 61 -17.41 -2.79 14.39
N TRP A 62 -17.29 -3.17 13.11
CA TRP A 62 -17.57 -2.31 11.96
C TRP A 62 -18.86 -2.64 11.22
N GLN A 63 -19.69 -3.56 11.74
CA GLN A 63 -20.89 -4.02 11.03
C GLN A 63 -21.89 -2.90 10.69
N ASP A 64 -21.95 -1.85 11.52
CA ASP A 64 -22.85 -0.71 11.37
C ASP A 64 -22.20 0.51 10.71
N TRP A 65 -20.96 0.36 10.21
CA TRP A 65 -20.22 1.44 9.57
C TRP A 65 -20.04 1.17 8.09
N GLU A 66 -20.51 2.09 7.26
CA GLU A 66 -20.26 2.07 5.83
C GLU A 66 -19.00 2.88 5.51
N VAL A 67 -18.05 2.23 4.86
CA VAL A 67 -16.84 2.87 4.36
C VAL A 67 -16.98 3.08 2.86
N THR A 68 -17.21 4.32 2.46
CA THR A 68 -17.35 4.67 1.05
C THR A 68 -15.99 4.73 0.35
N PRO A 69 -15.92 4.47 -0.98
CA PRO A 69 -14.68 4.61 -1.75
C PRO A 69 -14.06 6.00 -1.63
N GLU A 70 -14.88 7.05 -1.52
CA GLU A 70 -14.41 8.43 -1.34
C GLU A 70 -13.69 8.62 0.00
N ALA A 71 -14.23 8.07 1.08
CA ALA A 71 -13.68 8.20 2.42
C ALA A 71 -12.26 7.61 2.55
N ILE A 72 -11.93 6.58 1.75
CA ILE A 72 -10.62 5.92 1.74
C ILE A 72 -9.74 6.35 0.56
N SER A 73 -10.11 7.36 -0.19
CA SER A 73 -9.34 7.85 -1.33
C SER A 73 -8.08 8.58 -0.89
N VAL A 74 -7.05 8.56 -1.73
CA VAL A 74 -5.83 9.37 -1.55
C VAL A 74 -6.18 10.86 -1.48
N ARG A 75 -7.14 11.31 -2.30
CA ARG A 75 -7.64 12.70 -2.26
C ARG A 75 -8.08 13.08 -0.86
N ARG A 76 -8.99 12.31 -0.27
CA ARG A 76 -9.54 12.60 1.05
C ARG A 76 -8.47 12.56 2.14
N ALA A 77 -7.53 11.61 2.05
CA ALA A 77 -6.41 11.51 2.98
C ALA A 77 -5.51 12.75 2.91
N LEU A 78 -5.15 13.22 1.71
CA LEU A 78 -4.31 14.41 1.53
C LEU A 78 -5.02 15.70 1.98
N GLU A 79 -6.31 15.85 1.69
CA GLU A 79 -7.12 17.02 2.13
C GLU A 79 -7.23 17.10 3.65
N SER A 80 -7.12 15.98 4.36
CA SER A 80 -7.19 15.93 5.83
C SER A 80 -5.87 16.32 6.51
N ILE A 81 -4.76 16.41 5.76
CA ILE A 81 -3.45 16.76 6.29
C ILE A 81 -3.32 18.28 6.35
N SER A 82 -3.15 18.81 7.55
CA SER A 82 -2.73 20.20 7.72
C SER A 82 -1.21 20.30 7.64
N PRO A 83 -0.65 21.36 7.05
CA PRO A 83 0.78 21.61 7.12
C PRO A 83 1.26 21.60 8.57
N CYS A 84 2.35 20.88 8.84
CA CYS A 84 2.91 20.81 10.18
C CYS A 84 3.65 22.14 10.48
N ALA A 85 3.15 22.89 11.46
CA ALA A 85 3.71 24.19 11.83
C ALA A 85 5.07 24.09 12.56
N ASP A 86 5.49 22.88 12.92
CA ASP A 86 6.69 22.62 13.72
C ASP A 86 7.94 22.26 12.88
N GLY A 87 7.86 22.32 11.55
CA GLY A 87 8.97 22.10 10.65
C GLY A 87 9.36 20.63 10.43
N PHE A 88 8.52 19.69 10.87
CA PHE A 88 8.72 18.26 10.59
C PHE A 88 8.31 17.82 9.19
N ASP A 89 7.72 18.70 8.40
CA ASP A 89 7.43 18.43 6.98
C ASP A 89 8.73 18.36 6.19
N VAL A 90 9.22 17.15 5.98
CA VAL A 90 10.44 16.90 5.19
C VAL A 90 10.05 16.45 3.79
N TYR A 91 10.38 17.27 2.80
CA TYR A 91 10.23 16.92 1.40
C TYR A 91 11.56 16.33 0.89
N PRO A 92 11.64 15.01 0.65
CA PRO A 92 12.87 14.40 0.16
C PRO A 92 13.20 14.94 -1.23
N LYS A 93 14.48 15.28 -1.43
CA LYS A 93 14.97 15.66 -2.77
C LYS A 93 15.12 14.41 -3.64
N PHE A 94 14.90 14.57 -4.92
CA PHE A 94 15.22 13.50 -5.88
C PHE A 94 16.74 13.24 -5.91
N SER A 95 17.11 11.99 -6.15
CA SER A 95 18.51 11.55 -6.15
C SER A 95 19.33 12.17 -7.28
N SER A 96 18.69 12.60 -8.38
CA SER A 96 19.32 13.28 -9.51
C SER A 96 18.27 14.01 -10.33
N ARG A 97 18.76 14.95 -11.20
CA ARG A 97 17.92 15.68 -12.14
C ARG A 97 17.15 14.75 -13.08
N VAL A 98 17.80 13.70 -13.57
CA VAL A 98 17.14 12.70 -14.46
C VAL A 98 16.00 12.00 -13.77
N VAL A 99 16.08 11.73 -12.46
CA VAL A 99 14.96 11.14 -11.69
C VAL A 99 13.83 12.15 -11.54
N GLU A 100 14.16 13.42 -11.29
CA GLU A 100 13.17 14.49 -11.22
C GLU A 100 12.42 14.66 -12.55
N ASP A 101 13.16 14.76 -13.66
CA ASP A 101 12.60 14.91 -15.00
C ASP A 101 11.72 13.69 -15.38
N ARG A 102 12.17 12.47 -15.06
CA ARG A 102 11.37 11.25 -15.22
C ARG A 102 10.06 11.31 -14.48
N VAL A 103 10.08 11.69 -13.20
CA VAL A 103 8.87 11.81 -12.38
C VAL A 103 7.97 12.93 -12.91
N ALA A 104 8.54 14.05 -13.36
CA ALA A 104 7.78 15.16 -13.92
C ALA A 104 7.05 14.78 -15.20
N ALA A 105 7.66 13.95 -16.06
CA ALA A 105 7.11 13.48 -17.32
C ALA A 105 5.99 12.42 -17.14
N ILE A 106 5.89 11.79 -15.95
CA ILE A 106 4.82 10.81 -15.69
C ILE A 106 3.50 11.55 -15.45
N PRO A 107 2.42 11.15 -16.15
CA PRO A 107 1.10 11.77 -16.01
C PRO A 107 0.63 11.77 -14.55
N LYS A 108 0.00 12.87 -14.15
CA LYS A 108 -0.64 12.99 -12.83
C LYS A 108 -1.81 12.02 -12.69
N ASP A 109 -2.22 11.78 -11.46
CA ASP A 109 -3.40 10.98 -11.12
C ASP A 109 -3.35 9.54 -11.65
N GLY A 110 -2.33 8.78 -11.25
CA GLY A 110 -2.24 7.35 -11.51
C GLY A 110 -1.31 6.93 -12.65
N GLY A 111 -0.57 7.85 -13.29
CA GLY A 111 0.43 7.52 -14.30
C GLY A 111 1.58 6.67 -13.77
N SER A 112 2.35 6.08 -14.68
CA SER A 112 3.50 5.23 -14.38
C SER A 112 4.60 5.36 -15.43
N TRP A 113 5.74 4.70 -15.21
CA TRP A 113 6.83 4.70 -16.19
C TRP A 113 6.42 4.16 -17.58
N ILE A 114 5.35 3.35 -17.65
CA ILE A 114 4.85 2.82 -18.92
C ILE A 114 4.36 3.96 -19.83
N ASP A 115 3.85 5.03 -19.25
CA ASP A 115 3.38 6.19 -19.99
C ASP A 115 4.51 6.93 -20.69
N LEU A 116 5.73 6.83 -20.15
CA LEU A 116 6.95 7.39 -20.76
C LEU A 116 7.29 6.79 -22.13
N LEU A 117 6.77 5.60 -22.45
CA LEU A 117 6.99 4.97 -23.75
C LEU A 117 6.43 5.79 -24.92
N LYS A 118 5.50 6.70 -24.65
CA LYS A 118 4.89 7.62 -25.62
C LYS A 118 5.53 9.02 -25.59
N HIS A 119 6.46 9.26 -24.64
CA HIS A 119 7.13 10.54 -24.49
C HIS A 119 8.19 10.73 -25.58
N GLU A 120 8.38 11.96 -26.05
CA GLU A 120 9.41 12.28 -27.06
C GLU A 120 10.82 11.98 -26.55
N ASP A 121 11.14 12.30 -25.28
CA ASP A 121 12.43 12.08 -24.65
C ASP A 121 12.53 10.70 -23.96
N ARG A 122 11.75 9.72 -24.37
CA ARG A 122 11.67 8.41 -23.71
C ARG A 122 13.05 7.75 -23.48
N ASP A 123 13.96 7.91 -24.44
CA ASP A 123 15.26 7.25 -24.40
C ASP A 123 16.18 7.84 -23.31
N GLU A 124 15.97 9.07 -22.90
CA GLU A 124 16.65 9.73 -21.79
C GLU A 124 15.97 9.45 -20.46
N LEU A 125 14.63 9.37 -20.47
CA LEU A 125 13.82 9.17 -19.28
C LEU A 125 13.79 7.71 -18.81
N LEU A 126 13.90 6.73 -19.72
CA LEU A 126 13.89 5.32 -19.35
C LEU A 126 15.24 4.87 -18.77
N THR A 127 15.20 4.07 -17.72
CA THR A 127 16.38 3.39 -17.20
C THR A 127 16.77 2.21 -18.10
N ASP A 128 18.01 1.74 -18.01
CA ASP A 128 18.47 0.55 -18.76
C ASP A 128 17.61 -0.68 -18.46
N SER A 129 17.15 -0.82 -17.21
CA SER A 129 16.24 -1.91 -16.81
C SER A 129 14.89 -1.78 -17.51
N MET A 130 14.34 -0.56 -17.58
CA MET A 130 13.09 -0.31 -18.31
C MET A 130 13.25 -0.60 -19.81
N LYS A 131 14.33 -0.15 -20.44
CA LYS A 131 14.65 -0.43 -21.85
C LYS A 131 14.75 -1.94 -22.11
N LYS A 132 15.43 -2.68 -21.24
CA LYS A 132 15.49 -4.16 -21.31
C LYS A 132 14.12 -4.81 -21.20
N ASN A 133 13.25 -4.33 -20.29
CA ASN A 133 11.89 -4.84 -20.13
C ASN A 133 11.03 -4.55 -21.37
N VAL A 134 11.16 -3.36 -21.96
CA VAL A 134 10.50 -3.00 -23.22
C VAL A 134 10.94 -3.94 -24.36
N ALA A 135 12.25 -4.11 -24.55
CA ALA A 135 12.79 -5.00 -25.57
C ALA A 135 12.34 -6.46 -25.40
N ALA A 136 12.21 -6.90 -24.16
CA ALA A 136 11.72 -8.25 -23.82
C ALA A 136 10.19 -8.36 -23.79
N ARG A 137 9.44 -7.30 -24.12
CA ARG A 137 7.97 -7.21 -24.01
C ARG A 137 7.43 -7.56 -22.62
N ARG A 138 8.19 -7.26 -21.56
CA ARG A 138 7.84 -7.53 -20.16
C ARG A 138 7.28 -6.28 -19.47
N PHE A 139 6.18 -5.75 -19.99
CA PHE A 139 5.56 -4.51 -19.46
C PHE A 139 4.94 -4.67 -18.07
N GLY A 140 4.61 -5.91 -17.66
CA GLY A 140 3.95 -6.20 -16.39
C GLY A 140 4.90 -6.49 -15.22
N SER A 141 6.22 -6.52 -15.40
CA SER A 141 7.15 -6.95 -14.36
C SER A 141 7.19 -6.03 -13.13
N TYR A 142 7.03 -4.72 -13.30
CA TYR A 142 6.97 -3.74 -12.22
C TYR A 142 6.24 -2.47 -12.68
N PRO A 143 4.93 -2.52 -12.93
CA PRO A 143 4.17 -1.39 -13.50
C PRO A 143 4.09 -0.20 -12.55
N ASP A 144 4.29 -0.43 -11.24
CA ASP A 144 4.14 0.59 -10.20
C ASP A 144 5.41 1.41 -9.92
N VAL A 145 6.56 1.01 -10.48
CA VAL A 145 7.82 1.74 -10.34
C VAL A 145 7.66 3.16 -10.91
N TYR A 146 8.10 4.16 -10.16
CA TYR A 146 7.88 5.59 -10.46
C TYR A 146 6.40 5.97 -10.60
N GLY A 147 5.47 5.12 -10.13
CA GLY A 147 4.04 5.39 -10.28
C GLY A 147 3.55 6.49 -9.37
N ARG A 148 2.65 7.32 -9.90
CA ARG A 148 1.86 8.28 -9.12
C ARG A 148 0.65 7.58 -8.51
N MET A 149 0.30 7.96 -7.29
CA MET A 149 -0.96 7.53 -6.70
C MET A 149 -2.14 8.12 -7.47
N ALA A 150 -3.25 7.40 -7.52
CA ALA A 150 -4.49 7.90 -8.11
C ALA A 150 -5.35 8.54 -7.02
N LEU A 151 -5.79 9.78 -7.25
CA LEU A 151 -6.54 10.57 -6.27
C LEU A 151 -7.84 9.90 -5.83
N GLY A 152 -8.57 9.29 -6.76
CA GLY A 152 -9.86 8.66 -6.49
C GLY A 152 -9.77 7.22 -5.93
N LYS A 153 -8.57 6.73 -5.59
CA LYS A 153 -8.36 5.36 -5.10
C LYS A 153 -7.61 5.36 -3.78
N PRO A 154 -7.70 4.28 -2.98
CA PRO A 154 -6.79 4.08 -1.85
C PRO A 154 -5.34 3.97 -2.34
N ALA A 155 -4.40 4.44 -1.52
CA ALA A 155 -2.98 4.27 -1.79
C ALA A 155 -2.61 2.78 -1.85
N PRO A 156 -1.63 2.35 -2.66
CA PRO A 156 -1.07 1.02 -2.55
C PRO A 156 -0.38 0.83 -1.19
N THR A 157 -0.11 -0.42 -0.82
CA THR A 157 0.62 -0.71 0.43
C THR A 157 1.96 0.04 0.46
N ILE A 158 2.08 1.00 1.36
CA ILE A 158 3.33 1.72 1.60
C ILE A 158 4.33 0.78 2.27
N LYS A 159 5.47 0.56 1.61
CA LYS A 159 6.54 -0.31 2.05
C LYS A 159 7.63 0.50 2.76
N ARG A 160 8.58 -0.20 3.42
CA ARG A 160 9.70 0.40 4.15
C ARG A 160 10.49 1.42 3.33
N GLU A 161 10.69 1.15 2.05
CA GLU A 161 11.53 1.98 1.16
C GLU A 161 10.70 2.90 0.26
N CYS A 162 9.58 3.40 0.78
CA CYS A 162 8.65 4.26 0.03
C CYS A 162 9.25 5.63 -0.34
N SER A 163 10.32 6.06 0.33
CA SER A 163 11.07 7.27 -0.04
C SER A 163 11.78 7.15 -1.39
N HIS A 164 12.02 5.92 -1.86
CA HIS A 164 12.56 5.65 -3.18
C HIS A 164 11.45 5.52 -4.21
N VAL A 165 11.30 6.50 -5.08
CA VAL A 165 10.29 6.52 -6.16
C VAL A 165 10.37 5.30 -7.09
N GLY A 166 11.53 4.66 -7.17
CA GLY A 166 11.76 3.43 -7.93
C GLY A 166 11.19 2.16 -7.29
N ASN A 167 10.65 2.22 -6.07
CA ASN A 167 10.23 1.02 -5.32
C ASN A 167 8.71 0.79 -5.32
N GLY A 168 7.95 1.61 -6.02
CA GLY A 168 6.50 1.44 -6.09
C GLY A 168 5.77 2.68 -6.59
N ARG A 169 4.46 2.67 -6.39
CA ARG A 169 3.53 3.75 -6.75
C ARG A 169 3.35 4.70 -5.55
N TYR A 170 4.39 5.48 -5.25
CA TYR A 170 4.41 6.35 -4.06
C TYR A 170 4.53 7.83 -4.40
N VAL A 171 4.67 8.16 -5.69
CA VAL A 171 4.74 9.56 -6.11
C VAL A 171 3.39 10.23 -5.86
N HIS A 172 3.44 11.47 -5.40
CA HIS A 172 2.26 12.30 -5.21
C HIS A 172 1.43 12.37 -6.50
N PRO A 173 0.11 12.34 -6.43
CA PRO A 173 -0.79 12.36 -7.59
C PRO A 173 -0.55 13.50 -8.59
#